data_d65366cb395bca96ee77878ea4b19262
#
_entry.id   d65366cb395bca96ee77878ea4b19262
#
_cell.length_a   1.000
_cell.length_b   1.000
_cell.length_c   1.000
_cell.angle_alpha   90.00
_cell.angle_beta   90.00
_cell.angle_gamma   90.00
#
_symmetry.space_group_name_H-M   'P 1'
#
loop_
_entity.id
_entity.type
_entity.pdbx_description
1 polymer ?
#
loop_
_entity_poly.entity_id
_entity_poly.type
_entity_poly.pdbx_seq_one_letter_code
_entity_poly.pdbx_strand_id
1 'polypeptide(L)'
;MKVIPTEIEGVVLLEPDLFGDERGYFFESYSEQSFDRLVRPVRFVQDNESMSKYGVLRGLHFQRGAHAQSKLVRVVRGRVLDVAVDIRRGSPTFGRHVSVELSGDNKRQFFIPRGFAHGFSVLSDEAVFQYKCDNLYAPESEGAIAWDDPTLGIDWRLAPGDVVLSPKDSGHPRLEEAAELFDYNTDYYA
;
A
#
# COMPACT_ATOMS: atom_id res chain seq x y z
N MET A 1 13.55 15.07 1.03
CA MET A 1 12.85 13.76 0.80
C MET A 1 13.66 12.94 -0.18
N LYS A 2 14.02 11.71 0.17
CA LYS A 2 14.76 10.75 -0.66
C LYS A 2 13.78 9.70 -1.20
N VAL A 3 13.85 9.42 -2.50
CA VAL A 3 13.10 8.35 -3.16
C VAL A 3 14.00 7.13 -3.31
N ILE A 4 13.52 5.98 -2.85
CA ILE A 4 14.23 4.71 -2.93
C ILE A 4 13.40 3.78 -3.83
N PRO A 5 13.92 3.45 -5.02
CA PRO A 5 13.26 2.50 -5.91
C PRO A 5 13.25 1.11 -5.27
N THR A 6 12.23 0.33 -5.63
CA THR A 6 12.13 -1.09 -5.26
C THR A 6 12.46 -1.96 -6.47
N GLU A 7 12.39 -3.28 -6.29
CA GLU A 7 12.57 -4.25 -7.39
C GLU A 7 11.40 -4.30 -8.37
N ILE A 8 10.30 -3.61 -8.08
CA ILE A 8 9.14 -3.50 -8.98
C ILE A 8 8.98 -2.04 -9.41
N GLU A 9 9.09 -1.80 -10.71
CA GLU A 9 9.01 -0.47 -11.30
C GLU A 9 7.71 0.26 -10.93
N GLY A 10 7.86 1.53 -10.54
CA GLY A 10 6.78 2.41 -10.13
C GLY A 10 6.43 2.34 -8.63
N VAL A 11 6.80 1.25 -7.95
CA VAL A 11 6.64 1.12 -6.50
C VAL A 11 7.88 1.71 -5.83
N VAL A 12 7.71 2.72 -4.96
CA VAL A 12 8.84 3.41 -4.33
C VAL A 12 8.62 3.64 -2.85
N LEU A 13 9.73 3.61 -2.10
CA LEU A 13 9.79 4.00 -0.72
C LEU A 13 10.29 5.46 -0.63
N LEU A 14 9.67 6.25 0.23
CA LEU A 14 10.04 7.64 0.47
C LEU A 14 10.55 7.81 1.90
N GLU A 15 11.73 8.41 2.03
CA GLU A 15 12.29 8.82 3.31
C GLU A 15 12.24 10.34 3.41
N PRO A 16 11.44 10.93 4.34
CA PRO A 16 11.39 12.36 4.53
C PRO A 16 12.67 12.89 5.20
N ASP A 17 12.99 14.14 4.95
CA ASP A 17 13.99 14.86 5.74
C ASP A 17 13.38 15.20 7.10
N LEU A 18 13.97 14.67 8.16
CA LEU A 18 13.49 14.83 9.53
C LEU A 18 14.33 15.86 10.27
N PHE A 19 13.69 16.89 10.80
CA PHE A 19 14.31 17.94 11.59
C PHE A 19 13.88 17.78 13.06
N GLY A 20 14.83 17.46 13.92
CA GLY A 20 14.57 17.19 15.34
C GLY A 20 15.38 18.10 16.26
N ASP A 21 14.78 18.47 17.42
CA ASP A 21 15.43 19.15 18.54
C ASP A 21 14.85 18.66 19.88
N GLU A 22 15.21 19.30 20.99
CA GLU A 22 14.72 18.94 22.34
C GLU A 22 13.20 19.06 22.51
N ARG A 23 12.48 19.74 21.63
CA ARG A 23 11.01 19.91 21.64
C ARG A 23 10.31 18.80 20.86
N GLY A 24 11.03 18.01 20.02
CA GLY A 24 10.47 16.97 19.19
C GLY A 24 11.00 17.01 17.76
N TYR A 25 10.13 16.79 16.78
CA TYR A 25 10.53 16.74 15.37
C TYR A 25 9.53 17.46 14.46
N PHE A 26 10.02 17.88 13.31
CA PHE A 26 9.23 18.37 12.18
C PHE A 26 9.69 17.69 10.90
N PHE A 27 8.76 17.38 10.01
CA PHE A 27 9.04 17.00 8.62
C PHE A 27 7.85 17.35 7.74
N GLU A 28 8.13 17.61 6.45
CA GLU A 28 7.12 17.71 5.43
C GLU A 28 6.65 16.31 5.05
N SER A 29 5.42 15.96 5.44
CA SER A 29 4.88 14.62 5.16
C SER A 29 4.38 14.47 3.72
N TYR A 30 4.01 15.57 3.06
CA TYR A 30 3.61 15.59 1.66
C TYR A 30 3.76 17.00 1.08
N SER A 31 4.25 17.08 -0.13
CA SER A 31 4.24 18.25 -0.99
C SER A 31 3.98 17.79 -2.41
N GLU A 32 2.88 18.26 -3.02
CA GLU A 32 2.51 17.93 -4.40
C GLU A 32 3.68 18.22 -5.36
N GLN A 33 4.25 19.42 -5.27
CA GLN A 33 5.38 19.83 -6.11
C GLN A 33 6.59 18.89 -5.99
N SER A 34 6.93 18.48 -4.75
CA SER A 34 8.06 17.57 -4.51
C SER A 34 7.75 16.16 -5.01
N PHE A 35 6.53 15.68 -4.79
CA PHE A 35 6.09 14.36 -5.23
C PHE A 35 6.06 14.25 -6.75
N ASP A 36 5.47 15.22 -7.44
CA ASP A 36 5.39 15.28 -8.89
C ASP A 36 6.76 15.24 -9.55
N ARG A 37 7.70 16.00 -9.00
CA ARG A 37 9.07 16.08 -9.50
C ARG A 37 9.89 14.81 -9.26
N LEU A 38 9.71 14.17 -8.10
CA LEU A 38 10.60 13.08 -7.64
C LEU A 38 10.04 11.68 -7.90
N VAL A 39 8.72 11.55 -7.99
CA VAL A 39 8.04 10.27 -8.19
C VAL A 39 7.26 10.27 -9.50
N ARG A 40 6.16 11.00 -9.55
CA ARG A 40 5.34 11.21 -10.75
C ARG A 40 4.22 12.22 -10.48
N PRO A 41 3.68 12.89 -11.51
CA PRO A 41 2.48 13.71 -11.37
C PRO A 41 1.28 12.86 -10.94
N VAL A 42 0.79 13.11 -9.72
CA VAL A 42 -0.40 12.46 -9.15
C VAL A 42 -1.14 13.43 -8.25
N ARG A 43 -2.41 13.70 -8.55
CA ARG A 43 -3.25 14.52 -7.69
C ARG A 43 -3.99 13.65 -6.68
N PHE A 44 -3.59 13.71 -5.41
CA PHE A 44 -4.33 13.05 -4.34
C PHE A 44 -5.59 13.86 -3.96
N VAL A 45 -6.72 13.16 -3.87
CA VAL A 45 -8.05 13.75 -3.67
C VAL A 45 -8.76 13.25 -2.42
N GLN A 46 -8.22 12.25 -1.73
CA GLN A 46 -8.82 11.65 -0.54
C GLN A 46 -7.73 11.24 0.44
N ASP A 47 -7.92 11.59 1.72
CA ASP A 47 -7.11 11.14 2.85
C ASP A 47 -7.94 10.20 3.74
N ASN A 48 -7.32 9.12 4.19
CA ASN A 48 -7.92 8.15 5.08
C ASN A 48 -7.01 7.87 6.27
N GLU A 49 -7.62 7.58 7.42
CA GLU A 49 -6.93 7.11 8.61
C GLU A 49 -7.64 5.89 9.18
N SER A 50 -6.88 4.92 9.66
CA SER A 50 -7.39 3.79 10.42
C SER A 50 -6.49 3.49 11.60
N MET A 51 -7.07 2.99 12.70
CA MET A 51 -6.35 2.38 13.80
C MET A 51 -6.66 0.87 13.82
N SER A 52 -5.65 0.07 14.04
CA SER A 52 -5.76 -1.39 14.11
C SER A 52 -4.85 -1.95 15.18
N LYS A 53 -5.29 -3.02 15.86
CA LYS A 53 -4.53 -3.73 16.90
C LYS A 53 -3.56 -4.74 16.29
N TYR A 54 -2.63 -5.25 17.10
CA TYR A 54 -1.73 -6.33 16.73
C TYR A 54 -2.47 -7.49 16.06
N GLY A 55 -1.84 -8.04 15.03
CA GLY A 55 -2.37 -9.18 14.28
C GLY A 55 -3.40 -8.83 13.21
N VAL A 56 -3.99 -7.62 13.24
CA VAL A 56 -4.92 -7.22 12.18
C VAL A 56 -4.20 -7.17 10.85
N LEU A 57 -4.76 -7.89 9.87
CA LEU A 57 -4.35 -7.87 8.48
C LEU A 57 -5.50 -7.35 7.63
N ARG A 58 -5.21 -6.38 6.76
CA ARG A 58 -6.16 -5.81 5.79
C ARG A 58 -5.57 -5.97 4.41
N GLY A 59 -6.30 -6.55 3.49
CA GLY A 59 -5.82 -6.71 2.11
C GLY A 59 -6.23 -8.05 1.48
N LEU A 60 -5.79 -8.26 0.30
CA LEU A 60 -5.07 -7.36 -0.62
C LEU A 60 -6.10 -6.65 -1.51
N HIS A 61 -6.27 -5.34 -1.37
CA HIS A 61 -7.35 -4.57 -1.97
C HIS A 61 -6.88 -3.69 -3.13
N PHE A 62 -7.76 -3.47 -4.10
CA PHE A 62 -7.60 -2.52 -5.20
C PHE A 62 -8.97 -2.01 -5.68
N GLN A 63 -8.99 -0.98 -6.52
CA GLN A 63 -10.17 -0.55 -7.28
C GLN A 63 -9.88 -0.68 -8.77
N ARG A 64 -10.90 -1.06 -9.55
CA ARG A 64 -10.79 -1.41 -10.97
C ARG A 64 -11.14 -0.26 -11.91
N GLY A 65 -10.70 -0.37 -13.16
CA GLY A 65 -11.11 0.49 -14.26
C GLY A 65 -10.84 1.97 -14.00
N ALA A 66 -11.81 2.83 -14.30
CA ALA A 66 -11.72 4.28 -14.11
C ALA A 66 -11.58 4.72 -12.64
N HIS A 67 -11.88 3.83 -11.69
CA HIS A 67 -11.76 4.07 -10.26
C HIS A 67 -10.45 3.56 -9.66
N ALA A 68 -9.53 3.06 -10.48
CA ALA A 68 -8.22 2.63 -10.03
C ALA A 68 -7.54 3.70 -9.18
N GLN A 69 -6.89 3.28 -8.07
CA GLN A 69 -6.26 4.18 -7.10
C GLN A 69 -4.77 3.92 -6.98
N SER A 70 -3.98 5.00 -7.03
CA SER A 70 -2.67 5.01 -6.37
C SER A 70 -2.84 5.35 -4.91
N LYS A 71 -1.91 4.85 -4.10
CA LYS A 71 -1.90 5.14 -2.66
C LYS A 71 -0.52 5.62 -2.23
N LEU A 72 -0.50 6.67 -1.40
CA LEU A 72 0.69 7.06 -0.65
C LEU A 72 0.40 6.83 0.82
N VAL A 73 1.05 5.81 1.39
CA VAL A 73 0.74 5.31 2.72
C VAL A 73 1.86 5.60 3.71
N ARG A 74 1.51 5.76 4.98
CA ARG A 74 2.45 5.90 6.10
C ARG A 74 1.85 5.43 7.42
N VAL A 75 2.71 5.13 8.38
CA VAL A 75 2.32 4.87 9.77
C VAL A 75 2.63 6.10 10.63
N VAL A 76 1.62 6.59 11.35
CA VAL A 76 1.76 7.72 12.28
C VAL A 76 2.24 7.24 13.64
N ARG A 77 1.70 6.11 14.10
CA ARG A 77 2.05 5.45 15.37
C ARG A 77 2.04 3.94 15.18
N GLY A 78 2.96 3.26 15.88
CA GLY A 78 3.11 1.82 15.76
C GLY A 78 3.90 1.38 14.53
N ARG A 79 3.70 0.13 14.13
CA ARG A 79 4.51 -0.52 13.08
C ARG A 79 3.67 -1.52 12.30
N VAL A 80 3.83 -1.51 10.97
CA VAL A 80 3.19 -2.48 10.06
C VAL A 80 4.20 -3.05 9.09
N LEU A 81 3.92 -4.23 8.56
CA LEU A 81 4.44 -4.68 7.27
C LEU A 81 3.44 -4.26 6.21
N ASP A 82 3.87 -3.45 5.27
CA ASP A 82 3.06 -2.99 4.13
C ASP A 82 3.46 -3.72 2.86
N VAL A 83 2.49 -4.15 2.06
CA VAL A 83 2.70 -5.03 0.91
C VAL A 83 1.98 -4.52 -0.31
N ALA A 84 2.71 -4.38 -1.42
CA ALA A 84 2.18 -4.09 -2.75
C ALA A 84 2.43 -5.28 -3.69
N VAL A 85 1.39 -5.80 -4.33
CA VAL A 85 1.46 -6.94 -5.27
C VAL A 85 1.16 -6.42 -6.67
N ASP A 86 2.02 -6.72 -7.64
CA ASP A 86 1.77 -6.41 -9.06
C ASP A 86 0.69 -7.35 -9.60
N ILE A 87 -0.47 -6.77 -9.95
CA ILE A 87 -1.60 -7.51 -10.52
C ILE A 87 -1.91 -7.10 -11.97
N ARG A 88 -0.92 -6.54 -12.67
CA ARG A 88 -1.02 -6.17 -14.10
C ARG A 88 -0.66 -7.37 -14.97
N ARG A 89 -1.66 -7.96 -15.62
CA ARG A 89 -1.45 -9.08 -16.57
C ARG A 89 -0.52 -8.63 -17.70
N GLY A 90 0.45 -9.46 -18.04
CA GLY A 90 1.49 -9.16 -19.01
C GLY A 90 2.72 -8.42 -18.43
N SER A 91 2.68 -8.00 -17.16
CA SER A 91 3.84 -7.44 -16.49
C SER A 91 4.94 -8.49 -16.27
N PRO A 92 6.23 -8.14 -16.44
CA PRO A 92 7.34 -9.04 -16.10
C PRO A 92 7.42 -9.35 -14.59
N THR A 93 6.71 -8.58 -13.77
CA THR A 93 6.62 -8.76 -12.31
C THR A 93 5.24 -9.16 -11.84
N PHE A 94 4.34 -9.61 -12.75
CA PHE A 94 3.00 -10.09 -12.38
C PHE A 94 3.08 -11.17 -11.28
N GLY A 95 2.30 -10.98 -10.21
CA GLY A 95 2.29 -11.85 -9.03
C GLY A 95 3.48 -11.67 -8.07
N ARG A 96 4.48 -10.84 -8.41
CA ARG A 96 5.53 -10.47 -7.45
C ARG A 96 5.05 -9.36 -6.52
N HIS A 97 5.66 -9.30 -5.34
CA HIS A 97 5.31 -8.28 -4.35
C HIS A 97 6.54 -7.57 -3.79
N VAL A 98 6.34 -6.37 -3.28
CA VAL A 98 7.28 -5.63 -2.44
C VAL A 98 6.69 -5.56 -1.04
N SER A 99 7.49 -5.91 -0.03
CA SER A 99 7.12 -5.82 1.39
C SER A 99 8.06 -4.88 2.11
N VAL A 100 7.52 -3.86 2.80
CA VAL A 100 8.30 -2.86 3.53
C VAL A 100 7.77 -2.66 4.94
N GLU A 101 8.67 -2.43 5.89
CA GLU A 101 8.26 -2.03 7.23
C GLU A 101 8.07 -0.52 7.29
N LEU A 102 6.87 -0.09 7.68
CA LEU A 102 6.53 1.29 7.96
C LEU A 102 6.25 1.47 9.45
N SER A 103 6.73 2.56 10.02
CA SER A 103 6.50 2.84 11.45
C SER A 103 6.42 4.33 11.75
N GLY A 104 5.81 4.65 12.90
CA GLY A 104 5.85 5.99 13.46
C GLY A 104 7.27 6.47 13.77
N ASP A 105 8.25 5.57 13.89
CA ASP A 105 9.63 5.90 14.18
C ASP A 105 10.44 6.18 12.90
N ASN A 106 10.33 5.29 11.89
CA ASN A 106 11.09 5.45 10.64
C ASN A 106 10.55 6.52 9.71
N LYS A 107 9.31 6.99 9.90
CA LYS A 107 8.62 8.03 9.11
C LYS A 107 8.55 7.74 7.61
N ARG A 108 8.93 6.54 7.19
CA ARG A 108 8.89 6.14 5.79
C ARG A 108 7.47 6.16 5.24
N GLN A 109 7.38 6.44 3.96
CA GLN A 109 6.13 6.37 3.21
C GLN A 109 6.31 5.43 2.03
N PHE A 110 5.24 4.79 1.61
CA PHE A 110 5.26 3.83 0.52
C PHE A 110 4.26 4.26 -0.56
N PHE A 111 4.74 4.43 -1.78
CA PHE A 111 3.90 4.73 -2.92
C PHE A 111 3.60 3.46 -3.70
N ILE A 112 2.31 3.20 -3.86
CA ILE A 112 1.75 2.06 -4.57
C ILE A 112 0.96 2.61 -5.74
N PRO A 113 1.41 2.41 -7.00
CA PRO A 113 0.73 2.93 -8.18
C PRO A 113 -0.57 2.17 -8.49
N ARG A 114 -1.36 2.69 -9.43
CA ARG A 114 -2.49 1.97 -10.02
C ARG A 114 -2.00 0.67 -10.66
N GLY A 115 -2.80 -0.39 -10.58
CA GLY A 115 -2.41 -1.70 -11.10
C GLY A 115 -1.80 -2.63 -10.06
N PHE A 116 -1.85 -2.25 -8.78
CA PHE A 116 -1.35 -3.04 -7.68
C PHE A 116 -2.45 -3.35 -6.66
N ALA A 117 -2.39 -4.53 -6.07
CA ALA A 117 -3.15 -4.86 -4.88
C ALA A 117 -2.31 -4.48 -3.64
N HIS A 118 -2.97 -4.00 -2.60
CA HIS A 118 -2.34 -3.45 -1.41
C HIS A 118 -2.93 -4.04 -0.13
N GLY A 119 -2.06 -4.33 0.83
CA GLY A 119 -2.46 -4.77 2.16
C GLY A 119 -1.36 -4.53 3.17
N PHE A 120 -1.71 -4.67 4.45
CA PHE A 120 -0.74 -4.57 5.54
C PHE A 120 -1.10 -5.46 6.72
N SER A 121 -0.09 -5.84 7.50
CA SER A 121 -0.24 -6.51 8.79
C SER A 121 0.31 -5.64 9.92
N VAL A 122 -0.36 -5.63 11.08
CA VAL A 122 0.05 -4.84 12.25
C VAL A 122 1.01 -5.64 13.12
N LEU A 123 2.21 -5.11 13.32
CA LEU A 123 3.32 -5.76 14.04
C LEU A 123 3.58 -5.21 15.44
N SER A 124 2.89 -4.14 15.85
CA SER A 124 2.93 -3.55 17.21
C SER A 124 1.58 -3.72 17.89
N ASP A 125 1.48 -3.42 19.18
CA ASP A 125 0.22 -3.52 19.94
C ASP A 125 -0.94 -2.83 19.22
N GLU A 126 -0.66 -1.68 18.62
CA GLU A 126 -1.58 -0.97 17.72
C GLU A 126 -0.79 -0.19 16.65
N ALA A 127 -1.45 0.14 15.56
CA ALA A 127 -0.92 1.03 14.54
C ALA A 127 -1.99 2.02 14.07
N VAL A 128 -1.58 3.30 13.92
CA VAL A 128 -2.36 4.34 13.24
C VAL A 128 -1.78 4.52 11.85
N PHE A 129 -2.58 4.18 10.86
CA PHE A 129 -2.22 4.08 9.45
C PHE A 129 -2.95 5.16 8.66
N GLN A 130 -2.21 6.00 7.94
CA GLN A 130 -2.76 7.04 7.07
C GLN A 130 -2.37 6.79 5.62
N TYR A 131 -3.27 7.11 4.70
CA TYR A 131 -2.98 7.03 3.28
C TYR A 131 -3.79 8.02 2.45
N LYS A 132 -3.13 8.55 1.42
CA LYS A 132 -3.73 9.37 0.37
C LYS A 132 -4.09 8.49 -0.81
N CYS A 133 -5.23 8.81 -1.45
CA CYS A 133 -5.67 8.20 -2.71
C CYS A 133 -5.83 9.26 -3.80
N ASP A 134 -5.48 8.90 -5.02
CA ASP A 134 -5.62 9.76 -6.21
C ASP A 134 -6.97 9.60 -6.92
N ASN A 135 -7.86 8.79 -6.38
CA ASN A 135 -9.23 8.66 -6.82
C ASN A 135 -10.14 8.42 -5.61
N LEU A 136 -11.44 8.71 -5.76
CA LEU A 136 -12.41 8.52 -4.70
C LEU A 136 -12.74 7.03 -4.48
N TYR A 137 -13.21 6.72 -3.29
CA TYR A 137 -13.69 5.38 -2.98
C TYR A 137 -14.96 5.04 -3.77
N ALA A 138 -14.93 3.93 -4.49
CA ALA A 138 -16.02 3.42 -5.33
C ALA A 138 -16.25 1.93 -5.00
N PRO A 139 -17.20 1.63 -4.08
CA PRO A 139 -17.44 0.25 -3.60
C PRO A 139 -17.72 -0.76 -4.72
N GLU A 140 -18.40 -0.33 -5.79
CA GLU A 140 -18.75 -1.15 -6.95
C GLU A 140 -17.53 -1.55 -7.80
N SER A 141 -16.45 -0.80 -7.68
CA SER A 141 -15.19 -1.05 -8.40
C SER A 141 -14.16 -1.80 -7.56
N GLU A 142 -14.49 -2.10 -6.30
CA GLU A 142 -13.57 -2.76 -5.40
C GLU A 142 -13.26 -4.19 -5.86
N GLY A 143 -11.99 -4.55 -5.79
CA GLY A 143 -11.47 -5.88 -6.01
C GLY A 143 -10.48 -6.24 -4.91
N ALA A 144 -10.28 -7.54 -4.74
CA ALA A 144 -9.29 -8.04 -3.80
C ALA A 144 -8.79 -9.43 -4.21
N ILE A 145 -7.63 -9.81 -3.67
CA ILE A 145 -7.07 -11.17 -3.77
C ILE A 145 -6.75 -11.69 -2.37
N ALA A 146 -6.72 -13.01 -2.24
CA ALA A 146 -6.48 -13.68 -0.97
C ALA A 146 -5.10 -13.30 -0.39
N TRP A 147 -5.07 -12.91 0.87
CA TRP A 147 -3.86 -12.54 1.61
C TRP A 147 -2.89 -13.71 1.78
N ASP A 148 -3.42 -14.93 1.84
CA ASP A 148 -2.73 -16.20 2.04
C ASP A 148 -2.53 -17.00 0.75
N ASP A 149 -2.65 -16.36 -0.41
CA ASP A 149 -2.41 -17.02 -1.70
C ASP A 149 -0.99 -17.61 -1.73
N PRO A 150 -0.84 -18.94 -1.82
CA PRO A 150 0.48 -19.58 -1.77
C PRO A 150 1.37 -19.23 -2.97
N THR A 151 0.77 -18.76 -4.08
CA THR A 151 1.55 -18.36 -5.26
C THR A 151 2.24 -17.01 -5.05
N LEU A 152 1.72 -16.17 -4.16
CA LEU A 152 2.33 -14.89 -3.78
C LEU A 152 3.46 -15.07 -2.76
N GLY A 153 3.36 -16.07 -1.87
CA GLY A 153 4.39 -16.39 -0.89
C GLY A 153 4.72 -15.25 0.07
N ILE A 154 3.74 -14.43 0.44
CA ILE A 154 3.94 -13.26 1.32
C ILE A 154 4.18 -13.73 2.76
N ASP A 155 5.34 -13.38 3.30
CA ASP A 155 5.60 -13.49 4.74
C ASP A 155 5.05 -12.26 5.48
N TRP A 156 3.89 -12.37 6.09
CA TRP A 156 3.23 -11.30 6.82
C TRP A 156 3.86 -10.98 8.19
N ARG A 157 4.90 -11.72 8.58
CA ARG A 157 5.59 -11.60 9.88
C ARG A 157 4.66 -11.74 11.10
N LEU A 158 3.56 -12.47 10.94
CA LEU A 158 2.64 -12.85 12.01
C LEU A 158 2.65 -14.37 12.15
N ALA A 159 2.50 -14.87 13.37
CA ALA A 159 2.23 -16.28 13.56
C ALA A 159 0.82 -16.61 13.00
N PRO A 160 0.60 -17.82 12.44
CA PRO A 160 -0.69 -18.15 11.84
C PRO A 160 -1.89 -17.98 12.77
N GLY A 161 -1.71 -18.16 14.08
CA GLY A 161 -2.77 -17.97 15.10
C GLY A 161 -3.01 -16.52 15.51
N ASP A 162 -2.16 -15.59 15.11
CA ASP A 162 -2.26 -14.17 15.48
C ASP A 162 -2.98 -13.33 14.41
N VAL A 163 -3.22 -13.91 13.23
CA VAL A 163 -3.87 -13.17 12.12
C VAL A 163 -5.33 -12.90 12.44
N VAL A 164 -5.70 -11.62 12.40
CA VAL A 164 -7.07 -11.14 12.62
C VAL A 164 -7.57 -10.49 11.34
N LEU A 165 -8.60 -11.08 10.73
CA LEU A 165 -9.21 -10.63 9.48
C LEU A 165 -10.62 -10.09 9.70
N SER A 166 -11.05 -9.19 8.82
CA SER A 166 -12.47 -8.91 8.67
C SER A 166 -13.18 -10.08 7.97
N PRO A 167 -14.51 -10.25 8.12
CA PRO A 167 -15.24 -11.25 7.36
C PRO A 167 -15.06 -11.12 5.84
N LYS A 168 -14.84 -9.90 5.35
CA LYS A 168 -14.59 -9.59 3.94
C LYS A 168 -13.21 -10.12 3.50
N ASP A 169 -12.17 -9.86 4.28
CA ASP A 169 -10.79 -10.23 3.94
C ASP A 169 -10.55 -11.75 3.97
N SER A 170 -11.39 -12.51 4.67
CA SER A 170 -11.29 -13.97 4.75
C SER A 170 -11.82 -14.73 3.54
N GLY A 171 -12.52 -14.06 2.60
CA GLY A 171 -13.24 -14.71 1.50
C GLY A 171 -12.81 -14.30 0.10
N HIS A 172 -11.63 -13.67 -0.06
CA HIS A 172 -11.16 -13.22 -1.37
C HIS A 172 -10.63 -14.37 -2.25
N PRO A 173 -10.77 -14.27 -3.59
CA PRO A 173 -10.26 -15.27 -4.52
C PRO A 173 -8.71 -15.23 -4.57
N ARG A 174 -8.08 -16.32 -5.00
CA ARG A 174 -6.66 -16.32 -5.34
C ARG A 174 -6.38 -15.49 -6.59
N LEU A 175 -5.14 -15.09 -6.79
CA LEU A 175 -4.72 -14.26 -7.92
C LEU A 175 -5.11 -14.85 -9.27
N GLU A 176 -4.96 -16.17 -9.43
CA GLU A 176 -5.33 -16.87 -10.68
C GLU A 176 -6.83 -16.87 -10.97
N GLU A 177 -7.66 -16.85 -9.93
CA GLU A 177 -9.13 -16.84 -9.98
C GLU A 177 -9.70 -15.42 -10.05
N ALA A 178 -8.90 -14.40 -9.75
CA ALA A 178 -9.35 -13.02 -9.72
C ALA A 178 -9.73 -12.53 -11.12
N ALA A 179 -10.98 -12.08 -11.26
CA ALA A 179 -11.48 -11.48 -12.48
C ALA A 179 -11.07 -9.99 -12.59
N GLU A 180 -11.05 -9.49 -13.81
CA GLU A 180 -10.91 -8.05 -14.11
C GLU A 180 -9.67 -7.39 -13.45
N LEU A 181 -8.53 -8.04 -13.58
CA LEU A 181 -7.23 -7.47 -13.21
C LEU A 181 -6.78 -6.43 -14.24
N PHE A 182 -5.74 -5.71 -13.92
CA PHE A 182 -5.16 -4.67 -14.79
C PHE A 182 -4.40 -5.28 -15.98
N ASP A 183 -4.28 -4.53 -17.08
CA ASP A 183 -3.41 -4.83 -18.20
C ASP A 183 -2.15 -3.97 -18.09
N TYR A 184 -0.98 -4.59 -18.25
CA TYR A 184 0.31 -3.89 -18.13
C TYR A 184 0.51 -2.82 -19.19
N ASN A 185 -0.07 -2.99 -20.39
CA ASN A 185 0.07 -2.06 -21.51
C ASN A 185 -0.94 -0.89 -21.48
N THR A 186 -1.81 -0.84 -20.47
CA THR A 186 -2.79 0.23 -20.31
C THR A 186 -2.26 1.32 -19.38
N ASP A 187 -2.28 2.58 -19.84
CA ASP A 187 -2.02 3.72 -18.96
C ASP A 187 -3.28 4.08 -18.17
N TYR A 188 -3.31 3.72 -16.90
CA TYR A 188 -4.44 4.01 -16.01
C TYR A 188 -4.45 5.45 -15.47
N TYR A 189 -3.51 6.31 -15.89
CA TYR A 189 -3.44 7.72 -15.49
C TYR A 189 -3.81 8.68 -16.63
N ALA A 190 -4.04 8.15 -17.85
CA ALA A 190 -4.47 8.93 -19.01
C ALA A 190 -5.91 9.47 -18.86
#